data_9814b5d618add26e37e5b053509298cd
#
_entry.id   9814b5d618add26e37e5b053509298cd
#
_cell.length_a   1.000
_cell.length_b   1.000
_cell.length_c   1.000
_cell.angle_alpha   90.00
_cell.angle_beta   90.00
_cell.angle_gamma   90.00
#
_symmetry.space_group_name_H-M   'P 1'
#
loop_
_entity.id
_entity.type
_entity.pdbx_description
1 polymer ?
#
loop_
_entity_poly.entity_id
_entity_poly.type
_entity_poly.pdbx_seq_one_letter_code
_entity_poly.pdbx_strand_id
1 'polypeptide(L)'
;MAAIDVTEPAVQALIAAINAGDRQAFFAALTPDATMSNDGTDRDLAGWAEREIFTVHGHLDVVSARDGGRSLVAAYRNDTWGEMRTRWAFTIADGKISRFETGQA
;
A
#
# COMPACT_ATOMS: atom_id res chain seq x y z
N MET A 1 10.76 -11.17 -20.19
CA MET A 1 10.55 -11.14 -18.73
C MET A 1 9.08 -10.84 -18.46
N ALA A 2 8.47 -11.62 -17.61
CA ALA A 2 7.07 -11.39 -17.27
C ALA A 2 6.95 -10.14 -16.42
N ALA A 3 6.04 -9.26 -16.79
CA ALA A 3 5.71 -8.11 -15.97
C ALA A 3 4.97 -8.58 -14.73
N ILE A 4 5.17 -7.90 -13.62
CA ILE A 4 4.40 -8.14 -12.41
C ILE A 4 3.08 -7.38 -12.59
N ASP A 5 2.00 -8.14 -12.73
CA ASP A 5 0.71 -7.56 -13.08
C ASP A 5 -0.08 -7.16 -11.86
N VAL A 6 -0.12 -5.86 -11.63
CA VAL A 6 -1.10 -5.25 -10.74
C VAL A 6 -2.16 -4.64 -11.65
N THR A 7 -3.28 -5.33 -11.80
CA THR A 7 -4.34 -4.95 -12.73
C THR A 7 -5.51 -4.25 -12.06
N GLU A 8 -5.64 -4.37 -10.73
CA GLU A 8 -6.69 -3.68 -9.98
C GLU A 8 -6.39 -2.18 -9.95
N PRO A 9 -7.26 -1.34 -10.56
CA PRO A 9 -6.97 0.10 -10.67
C PRO A 9 -6.75 0.80 -9.34
N ALA A 10 -7.50 0.43 -8.30
CA ALA A 10 -7.35 1.05 -6.98
C ALA A 10 -5.98 0.76 -6.37
N VAL A 11 -5.47 -0.47 -6.55
CA VAL A 11 -4.15 -0.86 -6.05
C VAL A 11 -3.06 -0.14 -6.84
N GLN A 12 -3.20 -0.06 -8.17
CA GLN A 12 -2.27 0.72 -8.99
C GLN A 12 -2.19 2.17 -8.54
N ALA A 13 -3.35 2.78 -8.29
CA ALA A 13 -3.42 4.18 -7.87
C ALA A 13 -2.77 4.38 -6.50
N LEU A 14 -2.98 3.46 -5.56
CA LEU A 14 -2.39 3.57 -4.24
C LEU A 14 -0.86 3.47 -4.29
N ILE A 15 -0.34 2.52 -5.03
CA ILE A 15 1.11 2.34 -5.19
C ILE A 15 1.73 3.57 -5.86
N ALA A 16 1.10 4.07 -6.92
CA ALA A 16 1.59 5.26 -7.61
C ALA A 16 1.61 6.48 -6.68
N ALA A 17 0.58 6.64 -5.86
CA ALA A 17 0.49 7.73 -4.89
C ALA A 17 1.59 7.65 -3.83
N ILE A 18 1.86 6.46 -3.32
CA ILE A 18 2.95 6.24 -2.37
C ILE A 18 4.28 6.64 -3.00
N ASN A 19 4.55 6.15 -4.21
CA ASN A 19 5.81 6.37 -4.89
C ASN A 19 6.01 7.82 -5.32
N ALA A 20 4.92 8.55 -5.54
CA ALA A 20 4.98 9.98 -5.86
C ALA A 20 4.98 10.88 -4.61
N GLY A 21 4.75 10.32 -3.44
CA GLY A 21 4.58 11.10 -2.22
C GLY A 21 3.32 11.96 -2.23
N ASP A 22 2.29 11.50 -2.93
CA ASP A 22 1.06 12.25 -3.17
C ASP A 22 -0.02 11.82 -2.17
N ARG A 23 -0.12 12.54 -1.05
CA ARG A 23 -1.08 12.25 0.00
C ARG A 23 -2.53 12.28 -0.51
N GLN A 24 -2.85 13.28 -1.32
CA GLN A 24 -4.21 13.44 -1.82
C GLN A 24 -4.62 12.25 -2.69
N ALA A 25 -3.77 11.82 -3.60
CA ALA A 25 -4.02 10.66 -4.46
C ALA A 25 -4.11 9.38 -3.64
N PHE A 26 -3.30 9.25 -2.59
CA PHE A 26 -3.34 8.10 -1.69
C PHE A 26 -4.73 7.96 -1.06
N PHE A 27 -5.23 9.01 -0.44
CA PHE A 27 -6.55 8.97 0.20
C PHE A 27 -7.68 8.88 -0.82
N ALA A 28 -7.50 9.41 -2.02
CA ALA A 28 -8.49 9.29 -3.10
C ALA A 28 -8.69 7.84 -3.57
N ALA A 29 -7.68 6.98 -3.40
CA ALA A 29 -7.78 5.55 -3.73
C ALA A 29 -8.49 4.74 -2.65
N LEU A 30 -8.79 5.33 -1.50
CA LEU A 30 -9.41 4.68 -0.35
C LEU A 30 -10.88 5.08 -0.23
N THR A 31 -11.69 4.20 0.36
CA THR A 31 -13.05 4.59 0.77
C THR A 31 -12.96 5.56 1.95
N PRO A 32 -14.00 6.39 2.20
CA PRO A 32 -13.96 7.36 3.31
C PRO A 32 -13.76 6.73 4.69
N ASP A 33 -14.21 5.48 4.86
CA ASP A 33 -14.14 4.74 6.12
C ASP A 33 -13.07 3.63 6.08
N ALA A 34 -12.11 3.73 5.19
CA ALA A 34 -11.07 2.71 5.03
C ALA A 34 -10.28 2.48 6.32
N THR A 35 -9.92 1.23 6.55
CA THR A 35 -9.16 0.80 7.72
C THR A 35 -7.90 0.06 7.29
N MET A 36 -6.98 -0.13 8.22
CA MET A 36 -5.77 -0.88 7.94
C MET A 36 -5.22 -1.59 9.18
N SER A 37 -4.40 -2.60 8.96
CA SER A 37 -3.62 -3.22 10.02
C SER A 37 -2.15 -3.32 9.62
N ASN A 38 -1.28 -3.32 10.61
CA ASN A 38 0.15 -3.53 10.44
C ASN A 38 0.59 -4.65 11.38
N ASP A 39 1.12 -5.73 10.81
CA ASP A 39 1.51 -6.94 11.55
C ASP A 39 0.38 -7.46 12.45
N GLY A 40 -0.86 -7.43 11.93
CA GLY A 40 -2.03 -7.95 12.62
C GLY A 40 -2.67 -7.00 13.63
N THR A 41 -2.12 -5.81 13.80
CA THR A 41 -2.68 -4.81 14.72
C THR A 41 -3.31 -3.66 13.93
N ASP A 42 -4.58 -3.38 14.18
CA ASP A 42 -5.27 -2.26 13.55
C ASP A 42 -4.64 -0.95 14.01
N ARG A 43 -4.44 -0.05 13.04
CA ARG A 43 -3.84 1.26 13.28
C ARG A 43 -4.76 2.35 12.74
N ASP A 44 -4.60 3.57 13.24
CA ASP A 44 -5.21 4.74 12.65
C ASP A 44 -4.55 5.00 11.29
N LEU A 45 -5.32 4.78 10.21
CA LEU A 45 -4.79 4.77 8.86
C LEU A 45 -4.09 6.08 8.48
N ALA A 46 -4.74 7.21 8.75
CA ALA A 46 -4.19 8.51 8.37
C ALA A 46 -2.88 8.81 9.12
N GLY A 47 -2.86 8.57 10.41
CA GLY A 47 -1.66 8.78 11.22
C GLY A 47 -0.54 7.83 10.86
N TRP A 48 -0.87 6.57 10.62
CA TRP A 48 0.11 5.56 10.21
C TRP A 48 0.74 5.92 8.86
N ALA A 49 -0.11 6.27 7.88
CA ALA A 49 0.38 6.62 6.54
C ALA A 49 1.31 7.84 6.58
N GLU A 50 0.96 8.84 7.39
CA GLU A 50 1.80 10.03 7.52
C GLU A 50 3.18 9.68 8.08
N ARG A 51 3.21 8.92 9.17
CA ARG A 51 4.47 8.57 9.86
C ARG A 51 5.32 7.58 9.09
N GLU A 52 4.69 6.57 8.49
CA GLU A 52 5.40 5.42 7.94
C GLU A 52 5.61 5.48 6.43
N ILE A 53 4.93 6.39 5.74
CA ILE A 53 5.04 6.52 4.30
C ILE A 53 5.50 7.91 3.90
N PHE A 54 4.69 8.93 4.21
CA PHE A 54 4.91 10.25 3.60
C PHE A 54 6.03 11.05 4.24
N THR A 55 6.08 11.11 5.55
CA THR A 55 7.14 11.83 6.26
C THR A 55 8.54 11.24 6.00
N VAL A 56 8.60 9.93 5.79
CA VAL A 56 9.87 9.19 5.62
C VAL A 56 10.14 8.78 4.17
N HIS A 57 9.41 9.36 3.21
CA HIS A 57 9.61 9.14 1.78
C HIS A 57 9.55 7.65 1.39
N GLY A 58 8.44 7.01 1.76
CA GLY A 58 8.22 5.60 1.45
C GLY A 58 8.13 5.33 -0.04
N HIS A 59 8.63 4.16 -0.46
CA HIS A 59 8.61 3.73 -1.85
C HIS A 59 8.37 2.23 -1.91
N LEU A 60 7.45 1.80 -2.78
CA LEU A 60 7.10 0.41 -2.99
C LEU A 60 7.52 -0.07 -4.37
N ASP A 61 8.31 -1.15 -4.41
CA ASP A 61 8.60 -1.88 -5.64
C ASP A 61 7.97 -3.27 -5.54
N VAL A 62 6.97 -3.56 -6.36
CA VAL A 62 6.27 -4.84 -6.30
C VAL A 62 7.20 -5.97 -6.74
N VAL A 63 7.32 -7.00 -5.92
CA VAL A 63 8.14 -8.17 -6.18
C VAL A 63 7.30 -9.30 -6.76
N SER A 64 6.11 -9.53 -6.20
CA SER A 64 5.17 -10.53 -6.69
C SER A 64 3.75 -10.10 -6.37
N ALA A 65 2.80 -10.54 -7.18
CA ALA A 65 1.41 -10.17 -7.00
C ALA A 65 0.50 -11.34 -7.38
N ARG A 66 -0.65 -11.43 -6.70
CA ARG A 66 -1.73 -12.36 -6.99
C ARG A 66 -3.06 -11.62 -6.99
N ASP A 67 -4.07 -12.19 -7.62
CA ASP A 67 -5.42 -11.63 -7.67
C ASP A 67 -5.46 -10.19 -8.14
N GLY A 68 -4.72 -9.89 -9.23
CA GLY A 68 -4.67 -8.54 -9.78
C GLY A 68 -3.93 -7.54 -8.94
N GLY A 69 -3.21 -7.98 -7.91
CA GLY A 69 -2.51 -7.12 -6.96
C GLY A 69 -3.25 -6.94 -5.65
N ARG A 70 -4.39 -7.61 -5.46
CA ARG A 70 -5.08 -7.59 -4.17
C ARG A 70 -4.26 -8.26 -3.07
N SER A 71 -3.32 -9.11 -3.44
CA SER A 71 -2.34 -9.69 -2.55
C SER A 71 -0.98 -9.56 -3.22
N LEU A 72 -0.02 -8.95 -2.54
CA LEU A 72 1.30 -8.76 -3.12
C LEU A 72 2.40 -8.73 -2.06
N VAL A 73 3.62 -8.93 -2.54
CA VAL A 73 4.85 -8.73 -1.78
C VAL A 73 5.63 -7.62 -2.48
N ALA A 74 6.14 -6.69 -1.71
CA ALA A 74 6.88 -5.56 -2.23
C ALA A 74 8.18 -5.35 -1.43
N ALA A 75 9.18 -4.83 -2.11
CA ALA A 75 10.33 -4.24 -1.45
C ALA A 75 9.93 -2.81 -1.08
N TYR A 76 9.79 -2.57 0.20
CA TYR A 76 9.43 -1.26 0.73
C TYR A 76 10.66 -0.62 1.35
N ARG A 77 10.90 0.64 1.03
CA ARG A 77 12.00 1.38 1.64
C ARG A 77 11.54 2.75 2.11
N ASN A 78 12.17 3.23 3.15
CA ASN A 78 11.98 4.60 3.63
C ASN A 78 13.25 5.08 4.32
N ASP A 79 13.24 6.36 4.74
CA ASP A 79 14.42 7.00 5.35
C ASP A 79 14.75 6.44 6.72
N THR A 80 13.78 5.87 7.42
CA THR A 80 13.97 5.38 8.80
C THR A 80 14.57 3.98 8.83
N TRP A 81 14.01 3.06 8.03
CA TRP A 81 14.29 1.63 8.13
C TRP A 81 15.14 1.09 7.00
N GLY A 82 15.38 1.87 5.95
CA GLY A 82 15.98 1.37 4.73
C GLY A 82 14.99 0.49 3.99
N GLU A 83 15.44 -0.64 3.42
CA GLU A 83 14.60 -1.52 2.63
C GLU A 83 14.22 -2.76 3.41
N MET A 84 12.96 -3.17 3.27
CA MET A 84 12.44 -4.41 3.85
C MET A 84 11.40 -5.03 2.93
N ARG A 85 11.21 -6.34 3.05
CA ARG A 85 10.13 -7.05 2.36
C ARG A 85 8.85 -6.91 3.16
N THR A 86 7.80 -6.50 2.48
CA THR A 86 6.48 -6.32 3.09
C THR A 86 5.43 -7.07 2.28
N ARG A 87 4.42 -7.57 2.97
CA ARG A 87 3.23 -8.15 2.33
C ARG A 87 2.09 -7.17 2.42
N TRP A 88 1.23 -7.18 1.43
CA TRP A 88 0.08 -6.29 1.34
C TRP A 88 -1.13 -7.07 0.87
N ALA A 89 -2.26 -6.88 1.52
CA ALA A 89 -3.55 -7.44 1.11
C ALA A 89 -4.58 -6.32 1.08
N PHE A 90 -5.33 -6.23 -0.01
CA PHE A 90 -6.29 -5.15 -0.24
C PHE A 90 -7.70 -5.69 -0.39
N THR A 91 -8.66 -5.07 0.27
CA THR A 91 -10.08 -5.32 0.08
C THR A 91 -10.66 -4.17 -0.73
N ILE A 92 -11.35 -4.50 -1.82
CA ILE A 92 -11.89 -3.52 -2.76
C ILE A 92 -13.39 -3.39 -2.55
N ALA A 93 -13.88 -2.16 -2.51
CA ALA A 93 -15.31 -1.85 -2.44
C ALA A 93 -15.57 -0.63 -3.31
N ASP A 94 -16.53 -0.76 -4.23
CA ASP A 94 -16.94 0.33 -5.13
C ASP A 94 -15.75 0.96 -5.89
N GLY A 95 -14.82 0.13 -6.34
CA GLY A 95 -13.66 0.58 -7.10
C GLY A 95 -12.58 1.26 -6.28
N LYS A 96 -12.67 1.22 -4.96
CA LYS A 96 -11.69 1.80 -4.03
C LYS A 96 -11.27 0.78 -3.00
N ILE A 97 -10.19 1.08 -2.29
CA ILE A 97 -9.70 0.21 -1.23
C ILE A 97 -10.44 0.54 0.06
N SER A 98 -11.16 -0.43 0.62
CA SER A 98 -11.86 -0.28 1.88
C SER A 98 -11.03 -0.71 3.08
N ARG A 99 -10.04 -1.57 2.85
CA ARG A 99 -9.11 -2.00 3.88
C ARG A 99 -7.82 -2.49 3.25
N PHE A 100 -6.71 -2.22 3.90
CA PHE A 100 -5.47 -2.93 3.56
C PHE A 100 -4.80 -3.46 4.83
N GLU A 101 -4.13 -4.57 4.66
CA GLU A 101 -3.35 -5.19 5.72
C GLU A 101 -1.92 -5.30 5.22
N THR A 102 -0.99 -4.85 6.01
CA THR A 102 0.42 -4.91 5.66
C THR A 102 1.22 -5.47 6.82
N GLY A 103 2.43 -5.87 6.55
CA GLY A 103 3.32 -6.40 7.55
C GLY A 103 4.58 -6.91 6.92
N GLN A 104 5.45 -7.46 7.74
CA GLN A 104 6.69 -8.05 7.29
C GLN A 104 6.42 -9.35 6.53
N ALA A 105 7.04 -9.47 5.37
CA ALA A 105 6.91 -10.67 4.56
C ALA A 105 7.86 -11.77 5.01
#